data_ca427e5c8693d34cea07ac379aa38830
#
_entry.id   ca427e5c8693d34cea07ac379aa38830
#
_cell.length_a   1.000
_cell.length_b   1.000
_cell.length_c   1.000
_cell.angle_alpha   90.00
_cell.angle_beta   90.00
_cell.angle_gamma   90.00
#
_symmetry.space_group_name_H-M   'P 1'
#
loop_
_entity.id
_entity.type
_entity.pdbx_description
1 polymer ?
#
loop_
_entity_poly.entity_id
_entity_poly.type
_entity_poly.pdbx_seq_one_letter_code
_entity_poly.pdbx_strand_id
1 'polypeptide(L)'
;MPDPLRWWNQFPLALRNVTRIRLLASIGAGGVIFMTPLIFHAINFSASQVGSGLAVAALIGTLVRLISGVLIDRGLRCSWPIRLTTLLAIAGDVILVQATDYSHFLLGQVLLGCAAGLYWPAIELAVPLSCADVPSGRGYALVRSADALGIGCGALIGTLASTQGALRIVYGVEALCMAAVLILISLRPLQDDRPVQGSSQGATSSQVRRGPTTPTWLMPLLPVLATSVVATGILALQQSALPLDLVQGSLQRPSLTESHSSALIALQLILLVSLQWPVGRWLSNRSVGFGLSISLASFSLGCVLIALSSLFEAGTALVLVSLLPMAFAQAAFLPTATEAVIEETPPEHRGFAMALFSQCFTVSAIVAPLVGGAMLDHLNNGLLLWLLMGGACLVMLPTLRTLRPRFTADGSSSELDPEAQGAEKTLSML
;
A
#
# COMPACT_ATOMS: atom_id res chain seq x y z
N MET A 1 4.26 32.29 -0.46
CA MET A 1 3.78 30.93 -0.75
C MET A 1 3.13 30.94 -2.13
N PRO A 2 3.42 30.01 -3.05
CA PRO A 2 2.74 29.95 -4.32
C PRO A 2 1.24 29.71 -4.06
N ASP A 3 0.41 30.40 -4.81
CA ASP A 3 -1.05 30.27 -4.72
C ASP A 3 -1.44 28.79 -4.99
N PRO A 4 -2.07 28.07 -4.03
CA PRO A 4 -2.38 26.64 -4.16
C PRO A 4 -3.30 26.36 -5.36
N LEU A 5 -4.12 27.33 -5.76
CA LEU A 5 -4.97 27.20 -6.95
C LEU A 5 -4.16 27.27 -8.25
N ARG A 6 -3.10 28.07 -8.29
CA ARG A 6 -2.19 28.11 -9.46
C ARG A 6 -1.42 26.80 -9.60
N TRP A 7 -0.95 26.23 -8.49
CA TRP A 7 -0.27 24.92 -8.50
C TRP A 7 -1.19 23.81 -9.01
N TRP A 8 -2.43 23.73 -8.53
CA TRP A 8 -3.43 22.75 -8.97
C TRP A 8 -3.76 22.87 -10.47
N ASN A 9 -3.82 24.09 -10.99
CA ASN A 9 -4.16 24.36 -12.38
C ASN A 9 -3.02 24.04 -13.38
N GLN A 10 -1.81 23.71 -12.90
CA GLN A 10 -0.71 23.25 -13.75
C GLN A 10 -0.95 21.82 -14.27
N PHE A 11 -1.83 21.06 -13.65
CA PHE A 11 -2.12 19.69 -14.06
C PHE A 11 -3.28 19.64 -15.08
N PRO A 12 -3.22 18.72 -16.07
CA PRO A 12 -4.30 18.50 -17.03
C PRO A 12 -5.63 18.21 -16.34
N LEU A 13 -6.74 18.63 -16.92
CA LEU A 13 -8.07 18.42 -16.35
C LEU A 13 -8.38 16.94 -16.14
N ALA A 14 -7.94 16.08 -17.06
CA ALA A 14 -8.08 14.64 -16.96
C ALA A 14 -7.39 14.08 -15.70
N LEU A 15 -6.12 14.47 -15.47
CA LEU A 15 -5.36 14.04 -14.28
C LEU A 15 -5.99 14.56 -12.98
N ARG A 16 -6.49 15.80 -12.99
CA ARG A 16 -7.23 16.36 -11.84
C ARG A 16 -8.50 15.55 -11.54
N ASN A 17 -9.21 15.05 -12.56
CA ASN A 17 -10.36 14.19 -12.36
C ASN A 17 -9.99 12.83 -11.78
N VAL A 18 -8.94 12.17 -12.29
CA VAL A 18 -8.39 10.93 -11.71
C VAL A 18 -8.01 11.13 -10.24
N THR A 19 -7.34 12.24 -9.93
CA THR A 19 -6.93 12.59 -8.56
C THR A 19 -8.13 12.79 -7.63
N ARG A 20 -9.21 13.42 -8.10
CA ARG A 20 -10.45 13.59 -7.32
C ARG A 20 -11.15 12.26 -7.07
N ILE A 21 -11.25 11.40 -8.10
CA ILE A 21 -11.80 10.05 -7.99
C ILE A 21 -11.00 9.28 -6.93
N ARG A 22 -9.67 9.33 -6.99
CA ARG A 22 -8.80 8.66 -6.03
C ARG A 22 -9.00 9.19 -4.62
N LEU A 23 -9.03 10.50 -4.43
CA LEU A 23 -9.26 11.14 -3.13
C LEU A 23 -10.58 10.67 -2.50
N LEU A 24 -11.68 10.76 -3.25
CA LEU A 24 -13.00 10.36 -2.76
C LEU A 24 -13.05 8.87 -2.40
N ALA A 25 -12.54 7.99 -3.28
CA ALA A 25 -12.49 6.57 -3.03
C ALA A 25 -11.66 6.25 -1.77
N SER A 26 -10.54 6.94 -1.57
CA SER A 26 -9.67 6.74 -0.42
C SER A 26 -10.24 7.29 0.88
N ILE A 27 -11.06 8.36 0.84
CA ILE A 27 -11.79 8.83 2.03
C ILE A 27 -12.78 7.75 2.51
N GLY A 28 -13.54 7.15 1.61
CA GLY A 28 -14.44 6.04 1.94
C GLY A 28 -13.67 4.85 2.52
N ALA A 29 -12.74 4.33 1.73
CA ALA A 29 -11.97 3.14 2.10
C ALA A 29 -11.18 3.30 3.42
N GLY A 30 -10.66 4.50 3.73
CA GLY A 30 -9.89 4.76 4.94
C GLY A 30 -10.66 4.50 6.23
N GLY A 31 -11.94 4.87 6.28
CA GLY A 31 -12.81 4.55 7.41
C GLY A 31 -13.08 3.04 7.51
N VAL A 32 -13.46 2.43 6.41
CA VAL A 32 -13.83 1.01 6.36
C VAL A 32 -12.66 0.09 6.69
N ILE A 33 -11.47 0.32 6.12
CA ILE A 33 -10.29 -0.53 6.34
C ILE A 33 -9.95 -0.65 7.84
N PHE A 34 -9.95 0.46 8.56
CA PHE A 34 -9.52 0.47 9.97
C PHE A 34 -10.64 0.21 10.96
N MET A 35 -11.89 0.52 10.62
CA MET A 35 -13.01 0.37 11.56
C MET A 35 -13.72 -0.97 11.44
N THR A 36 -13.66 -1.66 10.30
CA THR A 36 -14.32 -2.97 10.11
C THR A 36 -13.97 -3.99 11.22
N PRO A 37 -12.69 -4.18 11.62
CA PRO A 37 -12.38 -5.10 12.70
C PRO A 37 -13.06 -4.72 14.01
N LEU A 38 -13.10 -3.43 14.36
CA LEU A 38 -13.73 -2.92 15.58
C LEU A 38 -15.25 -3.09 15.57
N ILE A 39 -15.89 -2.80 14.41
CA ILE A 39 -17.35 -2.92 14.22
C ILE A 39 -17.82 -4.34 14.47
N PHE A 40 -17.14 -5.33 13.91
CA PHE A 40 -17.56 -6.72 14.02
C PHE A 40 -17.14 -7.34 15.35
N HIS A 41 -16.04 -6.89 15.95
CA HIS A 41 -15.70 -7.27 17.32
C HIS A 41 -16.76 -6.75 18.31
N ALA A 42 -17.27 -5.53 18.16
CA ALA A 42 -18.31 -4.96 19.03
C ALA A 42 -19.64 -5.74 19.02
N ILE A 43 -19.89 -6.55 17.99
CA ILE A 43 -21.05 -7.47 17.89
C ILE A 43 -20.68 -8.93 18.16
N ASN A 44 -19.57 -9.15 18.90
CA ASN A 44 -19.10 -10.45 19.37
C ASN A 44 -18.57 -11.40 18.29
N PHE A 45 -18.07 -10.90 17.16
CA PHE A 45 -17.32 -11.75 16.24
C PHE A 45 -15.93 -12.03 16.81
N SER A 46 -15.48 -13.27 16.65
CA SER A 46 -14.11 -13.63 17.02
C SER A 46 -13.10 -13.00 16.07
N ALA A 47 -11.85 -12.84 16.53
CA ALA A 47 -10.79 -12.31 15.71
C ALA A 47 -10.53 -13.18 14.46
N SER A 48 -10.69 -14.51 14.58
CA SER A 48 -10.62 -15.44 13.44
C SER A 48 -11.72 -15.22 12.43
N GLN A 49 -12.96 -14.94 12.86
CA GLN A 49 -14.07 -14.64 11.97
C GLN A 49 -13.82 -13.35 11.20
N VAL A 50 -13.38 -12.30 11.88
CA VAL A 50 -13.01 -11.03 11.22
C VAL A 50 -11.84 -11.24 10.26
N GLY A 51 -10.77 -11.89 10.72
CA GLY A 51 -9.59 -12.16 9.91
C GLY A 51 -9.89 -13.00 8.66
N SER A 52 -10.74 -14.03 8.77
CA SER A 52 -11.13 -14.86 7.63
C SER A 52 -11.96 -14.09 6.61
N GLY A 53 -12.87 -13.21 7.04
CA GLY A 53 -13.63 -12.36 6.13
C GLY A 53 -12.73 -11.39 5.35
N LEU A 54 -11.79 -10.74 6.03
CA LEU A 54 -10.81 -9.85 5.38
C LEU A 54 -9.90 -10.62 4.40
N ALA A 55 -9.48 -11.82 4.75
CA ALA A 55 -8.66 -12.67 3.87
C ALA A 55 -9.44 -13.12 2.63
N VAL A 56 -10.73 -13.47 2.78
CA VAL A 56 -11.61 -13.80 1.65
C VAL A 56 -11.77 -12.58 0.73
N ALA A 57 -12.00 -11.39 1.28
CA ALA A 57 -12.05 -10.15 0.51
C ALA A 57 -10.76 -9.93 -0.31
N ALA A 58 -9.59 -10.12 0.31
CA ALA A 58 -8.30 -9.98 -0.35
C ALA A 58 -8.08 -11.03 -1.45
N LEU A 59 -8.48 -12.29 -1.21
CA LEU A 59 -8.39 -13.37 -2.20
C LEU A 59 -9.27 -13.09 -3.41
N ILE A 60 -10.55 -12.80 -3.19
CA ILE A 60 -11.52 -12.47 -4.25
C ILE A 60 -11.05 -11.22 -5.00
N GLY A 61 -10.61 -10.18 -4.29
CA GLY A 61 -10.08 -8.96 -4.88
C GLY A 61 -8.88 -9.24 -5.80
N THR A 62 -8.01 -10.17 -5.43
CA THR A 62 -6.87 -10.56 -6.26
C THR A 62 -7.31 -11.27 -7.54
N LEU A 63 -8.25 -12.23 -7.44
CA LEU A 63 -8.78 -12.93 -8.61
C LEU A 63 -9.47 -11.96 -9.57
N VAL A 64 -10.32 -11.09 -9.04
CA VAL A 64 -11.03 -10.08 -9.85
C VAL A 64 -10.05 -9.08 -10.47
N ARG A 65 -8.97 -8.72 -9.76
CA ARG A 65 -7.91 -7.84 -10.28
C ARG A 65 -7.23 -8.43 -11.52
N LEU A 66 -6.91 -9.73 -11.51
CA LEU A 66 -6.32 -10.41 -12.65
C LEU A 66 -7.29 -10.40 -13.85
N ILE A 67 -8.55 -10.72 -13.62
CA ILE A 67 -9.59 -10.71 -14.67
C ILE A 67 -9.76 -9.28 -15.21
N SER A 68 -9.89 -8.29 -14.33
CA SER A 68 -10.02 -6.88 -14.71
C SER A 68 -8.83 -6.40 -15.54
N GLY A 69 -7.60 -6.74 -15.14
CA GLY A 69 -6.40 -6.43 -15.91
C GLY A 69 -6.46 -6.96 -17.34
N VAL A 70 -6.78 -8.26 -17.51
CA VAL A 70 -6.91 -8.90 -18.83
C VAL A 70 -8.01 -8.23 -19.69
N LEU A 71 -9.16 -7.88 -19.08
CA LEU A 71 -10.24 -7.21 -19.81
C LEU A 71 -9.83 -5.80 -20.25
N ILE A 72 -9.12 -5.07 -19.40
CA ILE A 72 -8.57 -3.76 -19.69
C ILE A 72 -7.55 -3.85 -20.83
N ASP A 73 -6.65 -4.83 -20.83
CA ASP A 73 -5.67 -5.06 -21.90
C ASP A 73 -6.36 -5.41 -23.24
N ARG A 74 -7.51 -6.07 -23.19
CA ARG A 74 -8.36 -6.36 -24.36
C ARG A 74 -9.16 -5.15 -24.89
N GLY A 75 -8.98 -3.98 -24.29
CA GLY A 75 -9.61 -2.72 -24.75
C GLY A 75 -10.83 -2.27 -23.94
N LEU A 76 -11.14 -2.92 -22.80
CA LEU A 76 -12.19 -2.41 -21.92
C LEU A 76 -11.77 -1.05 -21.37
N ARG A 77 -12.63 -0.04 -21.52
CA ARG A 77 -12.38 1.33 -21.03
C ARG A 77 -12.27 1.36 -19.51
N CYS A 78 -11.29 2.08 -18.95
CA CYS A 78 -11.06 2.20 -17.51
C CYS A 78 -12.29 2.71 -16.74
N SER A 79 -13.16 3.48 -17.39
CA SER A 79 -14.39 3.99 -16.77
C SER A 79 -15.39 2.89 -16.37
N TRP A 80 -15.44 1.76 -17.10
CA TRP A 80 -16.39 0.68 -16.82
C TRP A 80 -16.07 -0.09 -15.52
N PRO A 81 -14.84 -0.59 -15.31
CA PRO A 81 -14.49 -1.22 -14.04
C PRO A 81 -14.73 -0.29 -12.83
N ILE A 82 -14.42 1.02 -12.96
CA ILE A 82 -14.64 1.96 -11.85
C ILE A 82 -16.13 2.17 -11.57
N ARG A 83 -17.01 2.25 -12.59
CA ARG A 83 -18.46 2.31 -12.38
C ARG A 83 -18.99 1.06 -11.68
N LEU A 84 -18.54 -0.12 -12.12
CA LEU A 84 -18.95 -1.38 -11.48
C LEU A 84 -18.42 -1.47 -10.04
N THR A 85 -17.20 -1.00 -9.79
CA THR A 85 -16.65 -0.86 -8.44
C THR A 85 -17.56 -0.06 -7.52
N THR A 86 -18.04 1.11 -7.97
CA THR A 86 -18.90 1.97 -7.12
C THR A 86 -20.19 1.30 -6.76
N LEU A 87 -20.81 0.57 -7.71
CA LEU A 87 -22.05 -0.16 -7.46
C LEU A 87 -21.85 -1.33 -6.50
N LEU A 88 -20.76 -2.10 -6.67
CA LEU A 88 -20.44 -3.22 -5.78
C LEU A 88 -20.06 -2.75 -4.38
N ALA A 89 -19.29 -1.66 -4.26
CA ALA A 89 -18.95 -1.09 -2.96
C ALA A 89 -20.20 -0.60 -2.23
N ILE A 90 -21.08 0.18 -2.86
CA ILE A 90 -22.34 0.64 -2.26
C ILE A 90 -23.19 -0.56 -1.82
N ALA A 91 -23.30 -1.61 -2.66
CA ALA A 91 -24.05 -2.81 -2.29
C ALA A 91 -23.42 -3.53 -1.08
N GLY A 92 -22.09 -3.66 -1.05
CA GLY A 92 -21.35 -4.21 0.08
C GLY A 92 -21.55 -3.42 1.36
N ASP A 93 -21.46 -2.09 1.27
CA ASP A 93 -21.67 -1.18 2.41
C ASP A 93 -23.09 -1.28 2.99
N VAL A 94 -24.10 -1.32 2.13
CA VAL A 94 -25.51 -1.50 2.55
C VAL A 94 -25.70 -2.81 3.33
N ILE A 95 -25.04 -3.89 2.87
CA ILE A 95 -25.08 -5.18 3.56
C ILE A 95 -24.34 -5.08 4.89
N LEU A 96 -23.13 -4.50 4.93
CA LEU A 96 -22.30 -4.40 6.13
C LEU A 96 -22.90 -3.50 7.20
N VAL A 97 -23.61 -2.42 6.83
CA VAL A 97 -24.36 -1.59 7.79
C VAL A 97 -25.36 -2.42 8.57
N GLN A 98 -26.01 -3.39 7.93
CA GLN A 98 -27.08 -4.21 8.51
C GLN A 98 -26.58 -5.57 9.01
N ALA A 99 -25.31 -5.93 8.73
CA ALA A 99 -24.78 -7.25 9.06
C ALA A 99 -24.74 -7.48 10.58
N THR A 100 -25.40 -8.55 11.02
CA THR A 100 -25.43 -9.04 12.39
C THR A 100 -24.92 -10.47 12.51
N ASP A 101 -24.82 -11.18 11.41
CA ASP A 101 -24.32 -12.54 11.29
C ASP A 101 -23.12 -12.65 10.34
N TYR A 102 -22.40 -13.76 10.45
CA TYR A 102 -21.19 -14.00 9.68
C TYR A 102 -21.44 -14.09 8.16
N SER A 103 -22.60 -14.58 7.73
CA SER A 103 -22.92 -14.74 6.32
C SER A 103 -23.08 -13.39 5.63
N HIS A 104 -23.78 -12.44 6.26
CA HIS A 104 -23.91 -11.07 5.74
C HIS A 104 -22.55 -10.33 5.78
N PHE A 105 -21.77 -10.51 6.85
CA PHE A 105 -20.41 -9.97 6.91
C PHE A 105 -19.56 -10.49 5.75
N LEU A 106 -19.53 -11.81 5.54
CA LEU A 106 -18.74 -12.43 4.47
C LEU A 106 -19.20 -11.97 3.09
N LEU A 107 -20.51 -11.88 2.85
CA LEU A 107 -21.06 -11.38 1.58
C LEU A 107 -20.63 -9.93 1.32
N GLY A 108 -20.73 -9.06 2.32
CA GLY A 108 -20.26 -7.68 2.22
C GLY A 108 -18.76 -7.62 1.91
N GLN A 109 -17.93 -8.43 2.59
CA GLN A 109 -16.50 -8.50 2.33
C GLN A 109 -16.17 -9.00 0.92
N VAL A 110 -16.90 -9.98 0.39
CA VAL A 110 -16.77 -10.46 -0.99
C VAL A 110 -17.07 -9.34 -1.99
N LEU A 111 -18.13 -8.57 -1.78
CA LEU A 111 -18.49 -7.45 -2.66
C LEU A 111 -17.44 -6.34 -2.62
N LEU A 112 -16.93 -5.96 -1.44
CA LEU A 112 -15.85 -5.00 -1.31
C LEU A 112 -14.53 -5.52 -1.94
N GLY A 113 -14.25 -6.81 -1.79
CA GLY A 113 -13.11 -7.45 -2.46
C GLY A 113 -13.23 -7.37 -3.98
N CYS A 114 -14.39 -7.70 -4.54
CA CYS A 114 -14.66 -7.54 -5.98
C CYS A 114 -14.50 -6.09 -6.43
N ALA A 115 -15.04 -5.15 -5.66
CA ALA A 115 -14.92 -3.72 -5.94
C ALA A 115 -13.45 -3.28 -6.00
N ALA A 116 -12.66 -3.62 -4.99
CA ALA A 116 -11.23 -3.31 -4.95
C ALA A 116 -10.46 -3.96 -6.12
N GLY A 117 -10.80 -5.21 -6.47
CA GLY A 117 -10.18 -5.93 -7.59
C GLY A 117 -10.40 -5.25 -8.94
N LEU A 118 -11.60 -4.71 -9.18
CA LEU A 118 -11.92 -3.95 -10.39
C LEU A 118 -11.26 -2.56 -10.39
N TYR A 119 -11.22 -1.91 -9.25
CA TYR A 119 -10.77 -0.53 -9.09
C TYR A 119 -9.29 -0.34 -9.42
N TRP A 120 -8.44 -1.17 -8.79
CA TRP A 120 -7.00 -0.94 -8.80
C TRP A 120 -6.37 -0.92 -10.20
N PRO A 121 -6.58 -1.90 -11.10
CA PRO A 121 -5.99 -1.85 -12.43
C PRO A 121 -6.49 -0.66 -13.26
N ALA A 122 -7.76 -0.34 -13.13
CA ALA A 122 -8.37 0.73 -13.91
C ALA A 122 -7.86 2.12 -13.49
N ILE A 123 -7.76 2.40 -12.18
CA ILE A 123 -7.32 3.70 -11.70
C ILE A 123 -5.82 3.90 -11.91
N GLU A 124 -5.01 2.86 -11.73
CA GLU A 124 -3.56 2.93 -11.94
C GLU A 124 -3.23 3.19 -13.42
N LEU A 125 -3.94 2.55 -14.34
CA LEU A 125 -3.77 2.79 -15.78
C LEU A 125 -4.31 4.17 -16.22
N ALA A 126 -5.37 4.66 -15.57
CA ALA A 126 -5.92 5.98 -15.88
C ALA A 126 -4.94 7.12 -15.58
N VAL A 127 -3.97 6.95 -14.66
CA VAL A 127 -2.98 7.98 -14.33
C VAL A 127 -2.12 8.36 -15.54
N PRO A 128 -1.32 7.45 -16.14
CA PRO A 128 -0.47 7.81 -17.27
C PRO A 128 -1.28 8.27 -18.50
N LEU A 129 -2.47 7.69 -18.75
CA LEU A 129 -3.36 8.11 -19.84
C LEU A 129 -3.89 9.55 -19.67
N SER A 130 -3.89 10.06 -18.44
CA SER A 130 -4.40 11.40 -18.11
C SER A 130 -3.31 12.46 -17.93
N CYS A 131 -2.02 12.08 -18.06
CA CYS A 131 -0.90 12.98 -17.80
C CYS A 131 -0.63 13.98 -18.93
N ALA A 132 -1.05 13.70 -20.18
CA ALA A 132 -0.69 14.48 -21.36
C ALA A 132 0.82 14.79 -21.39
N ASP A 133 1.22 16.06 -21.35
CA ASP A 133 2.63 16.49 -21.37
C ASP A 133 3.34 16.40 -20.01
N VAL A 134 2.61 16.05 -18.94
CA VAL A 134 3.19 15.92 -17.60
C VAL A 134 3.84 14.53 -17.46
N PRO A 135 5.10 14.44 -16.98
CA PRO A 135 5.73 13.15 -16.73
C PRO A 135 4.86 12.26 -15.82
N SER A 136 4.68 10.98 -16.20
CA SER A 136 3.81 10.03 -15.46
C SER A 136 4.19 9.88 -13.99
N GLY A 137 5.49 9.92 -13.66
CA GLY A 137 5.96 9.91 -12.27
C GLY A 137 5.39 11.07 -11.44
N ARG A 138 5.24 12.26 -12.04
CA ARG A 138 4.64 13.42 -11.39
C ARG A 138 3.11 13.25 -11.20
N GLY A 139 2.46 12.62 -12.18
CA GLY A 139 1.05 12.22 -12.09
C GLY A 139 0.80 11.23 -10.97
N TYR A 140 1.62 10.17 -10.88
CA TYR A 140 1.54 9.20 -9.79
C TYR A 140 1.79 9.85 -8.43
N ALA A 141 2.77 10.74 -8.29
CA ALA A 141 3.03 11.44 -7.04
C ALA A 141 1.80 12.23 -6.55
N LEU A 142 1.12 12.94 -7.47
CA LEU A 142 -0.10 13.69 -7.17
C LEU A 142 -1.22 12.75 -6.69
N VAL A 143 -1.47 11.67 -7.43
CA VAL A 143 -2.55 10.71 -7.13
C VAL A 143 -2.28 9.95 -5.83
N ARG A 144 -1.03 9.58 -5.56
CA ARG A 144 -0.63 8.93 -4.30
C ARG A 144 -0.73 9.87 -3.09
N SER A 145 -0.46 11.17 -3.27
CA SER A 145 -0.68 12.16 -2.21
C SER A 145 -2.17 12.31 -1.88
N ALA A 146 -3.03 12.31 -2.90
CA ALA A 146 -4.48 12.32 -2.71
C ALA A 146 -4.99 11.06 -2.02
N ASP A 147 -4.42 9.90 -2.36
CA ASP A 147 -4.69 8.61 -1.71
C ASP A 147 -4.37 8.67 -0.20
N ALA A 148 -3.15 9.02 0.15
CA ALA A 148 -2.72 9.11 1.54
C ALA A 148 -3.57 10.10 2.36
N LEU A 149 -3.88 11.27 1.78
CA LEU A 149 -4.75 12.26 2.40
C LEU A 149 -6.17 11.70 2.59
N GLY A 150 -6.72 11.02 1.58
CA GLY A 150 -8.05 10.41 1.64
C GLY A 150 -8.14 9.35 2.73
N ILE A 151 -7.20 8.41 2.77
CA ILE A 151 -7.15 7.36 3.80
C ILE A 151 -7.07 7.97 5.20
N GLY A 152 -6.22 9.00 5.40
CA GLY A 152 -6.10 9.70 6.67
C GLY A 152 -7.41 10.39 7.09
N CYS A 153 -8.07 11.09 6.16
CA CYS A 153 -9.37 11.72 6.42
C CYS A 153 -10.45 10.69 6.77
N GLY A 154 -10.51 9.57 6.03
CA GLY A 154 -11.46 8.48 6.29
C GLY A 154 -11.27 7.85 7.67
N ALA A 155 -10.03 7.58 8.06
CA ALA A 155 -9.71 7.06 9.38
C ALA A 155 -10.08 8.04 10.51
N LEU A 156 -9.86 9.36 10.31
CA LEU A 156 -10.30 10.39 11.25
C LEU A 156 -11.82 10.45 11.39
N ILE A 157 -12.56 10.35 10.28
CA ILE A 157 -14.03 10.24 10.30
C ILE A 157 -14.46 9.01 11.09
N GLY A 158 -13.82 7.85 10.86
CA GLY A 158 -14.06 6.62 11.61
C GLY A 158 -13.80 6.78 13.12
N THR A 159 -12.71 7.47 13.48
CA THR A 159 -12.39 7.78 14.88
C THR A 159 -13.47 8.67 15.52
N LEU A 160 -13.91 9.72 14.82
CA LEU A 160 -15.00 10.58 15.31
C LEU A 160 -16.32 9.81 15.44
N ALA A 161 -16.64 8.92 14.50
CA ALA A 161 -17.81 8.06 14.58
C ALA A 161 -17.73 7.11 15.79
N SER A 162 -16.55 6.60 16.12
CA SER A 162 -16.35 5.70 17.26
C SER A 162 -16.58 6.41 18.60
N THR A 163 -16.20 7.69 18.72
CA THR A 163 -16.46 8.47 19.96
C THR A 163 -17.94 8.67 20.24
N GLN A 164 -18.77 8.58 19.20
CA GLN A 164 -20.24 8.73 19.29
C GLN A 164 -20.95 7.37 19.33
N GLY A 165 -20.22 6.25 19.39
CA GLY A 165 -20.80 4.91 19.35
C GLY A 165 -21.44 4.54 18.00
N ALA A 166 -21.16 5.31 16.93
CA ALA A 166 -21.77 5.17 15.62
C ALA A 166 -20.80 4.61 14.57
N LEU A 167 -19.99 3.61 14.94
CA LEU A 167 -18.92 3.04 14.09
C LEU A 167 -19.39 2.67 12.69
N ARG A 168 -20.60 2.13 12.53
CA ARG A 168 -21.14 1.69 11.24
C ARG A 168 -21.38 2.85 10.23
N ILE A 169 -21.28 4.10 10.68
CA ILE A 169 -21.43 5.27 9.80
C ILE A 169 -20.33 5.31 8.72
N VAL A 170 -19.19 4.63 8.95
CA VAL A 170 -18.09 4.57 7.97
C VAL A 170 -18.52 3.92 6.66
N TYR A 171 -19.40 2.92 6.69
CA TYR A 171 -19.99 2.33 5.48
C TYR A 171 -20.90 3.31 4.74
N GLY A 172 -21.68 4.13 5.48
CA GLY A 172 -22.46 5.21 4.88
C GLY A 172 -21.60 6.29 4.22
N VAL A 173 -20.47 6.62 4.83
CA VAL A 173 -19.49 7.56 4.28
C VAL A 173 -18.83 6.97 3.02
N GLU A 174 -18.45 5.69 3.02
CA GLU A 174 -17.91 5.03 1.83
C GLU A 174 -18.95 5.01 0.71
N ALA A 175 -20.18 4.58 0.98
CA ALA A 175 -21.27 4.56 0.00
C ALA A 175 -21.51 5.96 -0.60
N LEU A 176 -21.47 7.03 0.21
CA LEU A 176 -21.61 8.41 -0.26
C LEU A 176 -20.44 8.84 -1.15
N CYS A 177 -19.21 8.50 -0.74
CA CYS A 177 -18.00 8.75 -1.54
C CYS A 177 -18.06 8.00 -2.87
N MET A 178 -18.48 6.73 -2.87
CA MET A 178 -18.63 5.93 -4.08
C MET A 178 -19.75 6.46 -5.00
N ALA A 179 -20.86 6.93 -4.44
CA ALA A 179 -21.88 7.63 -5.21
C ALA A 179 -21.36 8.90 -5.87
N ALA A 180 -20.57 9.69 -5.13
CA ALA A 180 -19.90 10.88 -5.68
C ALA A 180 -18.91 10.51 -6.80
N VAL A 181 -18.13 9.43 -6.66
CA VAL A 181 -17.26 8.89 -7.72
C VAL A 181 -18.06 8.48 -8.93
N LEU A 182 -19.20 7.78 -8.75
CA LEU A 182 -20.08 7.37 -9.84
C LEU A 182 -20.63 8.57 -10.62
N ILE A 183 -21.08 9.59 -9.93
CA ILE A 183 -21.54 10.86 -10.53
C ILE A 183 -20.39 11.51 -11.31
N LEU A 184 -19.21 11.65 -10.68
CA LEU A 184 -18.06 12.30 -11.30
C LEU A 184 -17.61 11.60 -12.59
N ILE A 185 -17.54 10.25 -12.58
CA ILE A 185 -17.10 9.49 -13.76
C ILE A 185 -18.20 9.42 -14.84
N SER A 186 -19.48 9.61 -14.46
CA SER A 186 -20.58 9.68 -15.41
C SER A 186 -20.64 11.01 -16.11
N LEU A 187 -20.37 12.11 -15.39
CA LEU A 187 -20.31 13.46 -15.95
C LEU A 187 -19.02 13.72 -16.74
N ARG A 188 -17.92 13.11 -16.32
CA ARG A 188 -16.59 13.29 -16.91
C ARG A 188 -15.89 11.94 -17.03
N PRO A 189 -16.17 11.17 -18.09
CA PRO A 189 -15.51 9.88 -18.32
C PRO A 189 -13.99 10.07 -18.38
N LEU A 190 -13.27 9.03 -17.93
CA LEU A 190 -11.81 9.01 -18.03
C LEU A 190 -11.40 8.98 -19.50
N GLN A 191 -10.32 9.67 -19.83
CA GLN A 191 -9.71 9.58 -21.15
C GLN A 191 -9.12 8.18 -21.33
N ASP A 192 -9.55 7.51 -22.39
CA ASP A 192 -9.12 6.17 -22.78
C ASP A 192 -8.55 6.18 -24.22
N ASP A 193 -7.90 7.28 -24.59
CA ASP A 193 -7.25 7.42 -25.91
C ASP A 193 -6.02 6.50 -25.99
N ARG A 194 -6.28 5.21 -26.01
CA ARG A 194 -5.27 4.22 -26.36
C ARG A 194 -5.10 4.26 -27.88
N PRO A 195 -3.87 4.33 -28.41
CA PRO A 195 -3.68 4.06 -29.82
C PRO A 195 -4.27 2.68 -30.10
N VAL A 196 -5.27 2.63 -30.96
CA VAL A 196 -5.85 1.38 -31.45
C VAL A 196 -4.67 0.57 -31.98
N GLN A 197 -4.36 -0.56 -31.35
CA GLN A 197 -3.38 -1.52 -31.85
C GLN A 197 -3.94 -2.21 -33.12
N GLY A 198 -4.06 -1.42 -34.16
CA GLY A 198 -4.41 -1.82 -35.51
C GLY A 198 -3.48 -1.10 -36.46
N SER A 199 -2.34 -1.71 -36.81
CA SER A 199 -1.33 -1.25 -37.77
C SER A 199 -0.08 -0.56 -37.21
N SER A 200 0.68 -1.27 -36.38
CA SER A 200 2.15 -1.13 -36.45
C SER A 200 2.78 -2.53 -36.58
N GLN A 201 2.67 -3.07 -37.78
CA GLN A 201 3.73 -3.89 -38.35
C GLN A 201 5.00 -3.04 -38.29
N GLY A 202 5.89 -3.32 -37.35
CA GLY A 202 7.18 -2.62 -37.29
C GLY A 202 7.88 -2.56 -35.97
N ALA A 203 7.27 -3.00 -34.87
CA ALA A 203 8.04 -3.29 -33.64
C ALA A 203 8.59 -4.72 -33.80
N THR A 204 9.83 -4.80 -34.22
CA THR A 204 10.65 -6.02 -34.24
C THR A 204 10.40 -6.76 -32.94
N SER A 205 9.67 -7.87 -33.04
CA SER A 205 9.61 -8.87 -32.00
C SER A 205 11.05 -9.31 -31.73
N SER A 206 11.67 -8.70 -30.73
CA SER A 206 12.87 -9.22 -30.12
C SER A 206 12.50 -10.62 -29.68
N GLN A 207 12.84 -11.59 -30.52
CA GLN A 207 12.75 -13.01 -30.22
C GLN A 207 13.44 -13.19 -28.87
N VAL A 208 12.63 -13.37 -27.84
CA VAL A 208 13.09 -13.91 -26.57
C VAL A 208 13.68 -15.28 -26.90
N ARG A 209 15.00 -15.32 -27.10
CA ARG A 209 15.75 -16.56 -27.10
C ARG A 209 15.47 -17.21 -25.76
N ARG A 210 14.53 -18.16 -25.76
CA ARG A 210 14.31 -19.11 -24.68
C ARG A 210 15.53 -20.04 -24.62
N GLY A 211 16.57 -19.61 -23.94
CA GLY A 211 17.55 -20.52 -23.37
C GLY A 211 16.98 -21.04 -22.04
N PRO A 212 17.11 -22.32 -21.70
CA PRO A 212 16.73 -22.85 -20.40
C PRO A 212 17.82 -22.46 -19.38
N THR A 213 17.80 -21.25 -18.90
CA THR A 213 18.62 -20.82 -17.76
C THR A 213 17.68 -20.34 -16.68
N THR A 214 17.74 -20.97 -15.50
CA THR A 214 17.18 -20.40 -14.27
C THR A 214 17.46 -18.89 -14.28
N PRO A 215 16.47 -18.03 -14.05
CA PRO A 215 16.66 -16.59 -14.16
C PRO A 215 17.61 -16.14 -13.05
N THR A 216 18.91 -16.11 -13.34
CA THR A 216 19.97 -15.74 -12.38
C THR A 216 19.75 -14.35 -11.77
N TRP A 217 19.00 -13.50 -12.46
CA TRP A 217 18.63 -12.15 -11.97
C TRP A 217 17.60 -12.19 -10.82
N LEU A 218 16.87 -13.30 -10.63
CA LEU A 218 15.86 -13.41 -9.56
C LEU A 218 16.53 -13.60 -8.18
N MET A 219 17.71 -14.22 -8.13
CA MET A 219 18.42 -14.49 -6.88
C MET A 219 18.72 -13.23 -6.05
N PRO A 220 19.28 -12.14 -6.63
CA PRO A 220 19.47 -10.88 -5.90
C PRO A 220 18.17 -10.22 -5.43
N LEU A 221 17.05 -10.48 -6.12
CA LEU A 221 15.74 -9.91 -5.78
C LEU A 221 15.06 -10.65 -4.62
N LEU A 222 15.37 -11.93 -4.38
CA LEU A 222 14.72 -12.72 -3.32
C LEU A 222 14.80 -12.10 -1.93
N PRO A 223 15.94 -11.55 -1.46
CA PRO A 223 16.00 -10.86 -0.17
C PRO A 223 15.05 -9.66 -0.07
N VAL A 224 14.90 -8.90 -1.16
CA VAL A 224 13.98 -7.76 -1.22
C VAL A 224 12.53 -8.22 -1.15
N LEU A 225 12.16 -9.29 -1.89
CA LEU A 225 10.81 -9.84 -1.86
C LEU A 225 10.48 -10.46 -0.50
N ALA A 226 11.40 -11.24 0.09
CA ALA A 226 11.20 -11.83 1.43
C ALA A 226 11.01 -10.75 2.50
N THR A 227 11.86 -9.72 2.50
CA THR A 227 11.72 -8.56 3.36
C THR A 227 10.38 -7.85 3.15
N SER A 228 9.96 -7.74 1.89
CA SER A 228 8.69 -7.10 1.55
C SER A 228 7.48 -7.88 2.05
N VAL A 229 7.50 -9.21 2.03
CA VAL A 229 6.43 -10.03 2.62
C VAL A 229 6.34 -9.78 4.13
N VAL A 230 7.46 -9.75 4.85
CA VAL A 230 7.46 -9.47 6.30
C VAL A 230 6.94 -8.06 6.59
N ALA A 231 7.48 -7.04 5.93
CA ALA A 231 7.08 -5.65 6.15
C ALA A 231 5.60 -5.42 5.79
N THR A 232 5.14 -5.88 4.63
CA THR A 232 3.73 -5.77 4.22
C THR A 232 2.81 -6.61 5.11
N GLY A 233 3.31 -7.73 5.67
CA GLY A 233 2.62 -8.52 6.68
C GLY A 233 2.34 -7.70 7.95
N ILE A 234 3.33 -6.94 8.44
CA ILE A 234 3.13 -6.05 9.58
C ILE A 234 2.11 -4.94 9.25
N LEU A 235 2.18 -4.37 8.04
CA LEU A 235 1.18 -3.38 7.60
C LEU A 235 -0.24 -3.95 7.59
N ALA A 236 -0.42 -5.18 7.11
CA ALA A 236 -1.71 -5.86 7.11
C ALA A 236 -2.19 -6.20 8.53
N LEU A 237 -1.28 -6.61 9.44
CA LEU A 237 -1.61 -6.84 10.85
C LEU A 237 -2.01 -5.56 11.58
N GLN A 238 -1.40 -4.43 11.26
CA GLN A 238 -1.79 -3.13 11.83
C GLN A 238 -3.23 -2.73 11.45
N GLN A 239 -3.70 -3.18 10.30
CA GLN A 239 -5.06 -2.91 9.83
C GLN A 239 -6.10 -3.92 10.34
N SER A 240 -5.69 -5.15 10.64
CA SER A 240 -6.59 -6.25 11.00
C SER A 240 -6.46 -6.70 12.47
N ALA A 241 -5.26 -7.11 12.88
CA ALA A 241 -5.04 -7.70 14.20
C ALA A 241 -4.80 -6.67 15.31
N LEU A 242 -4.09 -5.56 15.03
CA LEU A 242 -3.80 -4.55 16.05
C LEU A 242 -5.06 -3.93 16.67
N PRO A 243 -6.07 -3.50 15.89
CA PRO A 243 -7.32 -2.99 16.46
C PRO A 243 -7.98 -4.00 17.41
N LEU A 244 -7.98 -5.28 17.03
CA LEU A 244 -8.57 -6.37 17.81
C LEU A 244 -7.78 -6.65 19.10
N ASP A 245 -6.44 -6.74 19.03
CA ASP A 245 -5.55 -6.90 20.18
C ASP A 245 -5.71 -5.76 21.20
N LEU A 246 -5.94 -4.54 20.73
CA LEU A 246 -6.16 -3.39 21.61
C LEU A 246 -7.50 -3.45 22.36
N VAL A 247 -8.58 -3.85 21.69
CA VAL A 247 -9.91 -3.90 22.32
C VAL A 247 -10.15 -5.18 23.13
N GLN A 248 -9.54 -6.30 22.76
CA GLN A 248 -9.56 -7.53 23.56
C GLN A 248 -8.75 -7.36 24.85
N GLY A 249 -7.72 -6.51 24.85
CA GLY A 249 -6.74 -6.44 25.92
C GLY A 249 -5.69 -7.56 25.79
N SER A 250 -4.87 -7.72 26.81
CA SER A 250 -3.81 -8.73 26.82
C SER A 250 -3.53 -9.24 28.24
N LEU A 251 -2.41 -9.95 28.47
CA LEU A 251 -2.10 -10.61 29.76
C LEU A 251 -2.28 -9.69 30.99
N GLN A 252 -1.70 -8.48 30.93
CA GLN A 252 -1.85 -7.46 31.98
C GLN A 252 -2.41 -6.14 31.48
N ARG A 253 -2.28 -5.89 30.15
CA ARG A 253 -2.82 -4.68 29.55
C ARG A 253 -4.34 -4.74 29.54
N PRO A 254 -5.04 -3.74 30.12
CA PRO A 254 -6.50 -3.68 30.07
C PRO A 254 -7.00 -3.50 28.63
N SER A 255 -8.21 -3.98 28.38
CA SER A 255 -8.91 -3.73 27.10
C SER A 255 -9.16 -2.24 26.91
N LEU A 256 -8.96 -1.76 25.68
CA LEU A 256 -9.28 -0.40 25.31
C LEU A 256 -10.69 -0.33 24.70
N THR A 257 -11.34 0.82 24.87
CA THR A 257 -12.58 1.08 24.12
C THR A 257 -12.27 1.23 22.64
N GLU A 258 -13.26 0.98 21.77
CA GLU A 258 -13.12 1.17 20.33
C GLU A 258 -12.67 2.61 19.98
N SER A 259 -13.13 3.58 20.76
CA SER A 259 -12.75 4.99 20.62
C SER A 259 -11.26 5.22 20.88
N HIS A 260 -10.69 4.63 21.93
CA HIS A 260 -9.25 4.77 22.21
C HIS A 260 -8.42 4.00 21.18
N SER A 261 -8.86 2.79 20.77
CA SER A 261 -8.18 2.03 19.73
C SER A 261 -8.16 2.78 18.39
N SER A 262 -9.30 3.30 17.96
CA SER A 262 -9.38 4.09 16.73
C SER A 262 -8.57 5.39 16.78
N ALA A 263 -8.49 6.05 17.94
CA ALA A 263 -7.65 7.24 18.12
C ALA A 263 -6.15 6.93 17.98
N LEU A 264 -5.68 5.77 18.49
CA LEU A 264 -4.29 5.33 18.30
C LEU A 264 -4.00 5.05 16.81
N ILE A 265 -4.93 4.44 16.09
CA ILE A 265 -4.82 4.20 14.64
C ILE A 265 -4.75 5.53 13.87
N ALA A 266 -5.64 6.48 14.20
CA ALA A 266 -5.61 7.80 13.58
C ALA A 266 -4.28 8.53 13.86
N LEU A 267 -3.77 8.46 15.10
CA LEU A 267 -2.47 9.03 15.46
C LEU A 267 -1.32 8.37 14.67
N GLN A 268 -1.37 7.04 14.50
CA GLN A 268 -0.41 6.32 13.65
C GLN A 268 -0.38 6.87 12.22
N LEU A 269 -1.54 7.10 11.62
CA LEU A 269 -1.65 7.63 10.26
C LEU A 269 -1.16 9.09 10.17
N ILE A 270 -1.46 9.91 11.16
CA ILE A 270 -0.96 11.30 11.25
C ILE A 270 0.57 11.30 11.32
N LEU A 271 1.16 10.44 12.16
CA LEU A 271 2.60 10.29 12.28
C LEU A 271 3.21 9.81 10.94
N LEU A 272 2.59 8.82 10.28
CA LEU A 272 3.03 8.32 8.98
C LEU A 272 3.07 9.44 7.94
N VAL A 273 1.98 10.19 7.77
CA VAL A 273 1.91 11.29 6.78
C VAL A 273 2.94 12.38 7.11
N SER A 274 3.11 12.70 8.39
CA SER A 274 4.07 13.71 8.84
C SER A 274 5.53 13.29 8.58
N LEU A 275 5.83 12.00 8.76
CA LEU A 275 7.19 11.45 8.58
C LEU A 275 7.53 11.12 7.14
N GLN A 276 6.53 10.89 6.27
CA GLN A 276 6.76 10.36 4.93
C GLN A 276 7.68 11.24 4.08
N TRP A 277 7.48 12.56 4.10
CA TRP A 277 8.33 13.49 3.36
C TRP A 277 9.75 13.61 3.93
N PRO A 278 9.94 13.91 5.23
CA PRO A 278 11.29 14.06 5.78
C PRO A 278 12.09 12.76 5.73
N VAL A 279 11.47 11.61 5.99
CA VAL A 279 12.14 10.30 5.92
C VAL A 279 12.50 9.95 4.48
N GLY A 280 11.59 10.13 3.53
CA GLY A 280 11.86 9.88 2.12
C GLY A 280 13.01 10.74 1.59
N ARG A 281 13.03 12.04 1.93
CA ARG A 281 14.13 12.93 1.56
C ARG A 281 15.47 12.55 2.22
N TRP A 282 15.45 12.12 3.47
CA TRP A 282 16.65 11.69 4.16
C TRP A 282 17.22 10.40 3.57
N LEU A 283 16.36 9.46 3.17
CA LEU A 283 16.78 8.17 2.60
C LEU A 283 17.18 8.26 1.12
N SER A 284 16.71 9.26 0.38
CA SER A 284 17.06 9.42 -1.05
C SER A 284 18.55 9.49 -1.33
N ASN A 285 19.37 9.90 -0.34
CA ASN A 285 20.82 9.97 -0.41
C ASN A 285 21.54 8.77 0.25
N ARG A 286 20.81 7.70 0.57
CA ARG A 286 21.35 6.50 1.23
C ARG A 286 21.17 5.28 0.34
N SER A 287 21.93 4.21 0.61
CA SER A 287 21.74 2.94 -0.12
C SER A 287 20.40 2.29 0.24
N VAL A 288 19.82 1.55 -0.72
CA VAL A 288 18.57 0.81 -0.50
C VAL A 288 18.71 -0.21 0.63
N GLY A 289 19.85 -0.88 0.75
CA GLY A 289 20.12 -1.81 1.83
C GLY A 289 20.10 -1.14 3.21
N PHE A 290 20.62 0.09 3.35
CA PHE A 290 20.54 0.87 4.58
C PHE A 290 19.09 1.25 4.88
N GLY A 291 18.33 1.75 3.89
CA GLY A 291 16.94 2.16 4.06
C GLY A 291 16.04 1.00 4.47
N LEU A 292 16.18 -0.18 3.85
CA LEU A 292 15.45 -1.39 4.23
C LEU A 292 15.86 -1.87 5.63
N SER A 293 17.16 -1.84 5.96
CA SER A 293 17.64 -2.28 7.28
C SER A 293 17.09 -1.43 8.41
N ILE A 294 17.09 -0.10 8.26
CA ILE A 294 16.55 0.79 9.29
C ILE A 294 15.03 0.68 9.39
N SER A 295 14.34 0.44 8.27
CA SER A 295 12.91 0.17 8.26
C SER A 295 12.58 -1.12 9.04
N LEU A 296 13.26 -2.24 8.76
CA LEU A 296 13.06 -3.50 9.49
C LEU A 296 13.42 -3.39 10.96
N ALA A 297 14.50 -2.71 11.31
CA ALA A 297 14.88 -2.47 12.70
C ALA A 297 13.79 -1.67 13.44
N SER A 298 13.21 -0.67 12.77
CA SER A 298 12.12 0.14 13.33
C SER A 298 10.83 -0.65 13.44
N PHE A 299 10.48 -1.49 12.46
CA PHE A 299 9.35 -2.43 12.58
C PHE A 299 9.55 -3.41 13.73
N SER A 300 10.75 -3.99 13.86
CA SER A 300 11.08 -4.89 14.97
C SER A 300 10.92 -4.19 16.30
N LEU A 301 11.46 -2.98 16.47
CA LEU A 301 11.31 -2.19 17.69
C LEU A 301 9.83 -1.93 18.01
N GLY A 302 9.04 -1.51 17.01
CA GLY A 302 7.61 -1.29 17.18
C GLY A 302 6.86 -2.55 17.58
N CYS A 303 7.12 -3.70 16.94
CA CYS A 303 6.53 -4.98 17.27
C CYS A 303 6.91 -5.42 18.69
N VAL A 304 8.18 -5.28 19.09
CA VAL A 304 8.63 -5.62 20.46
C VAL A 304 7.95 -4.72 21.50
N LEU A 305 7.79 -3.42 21.24
CA LEU A 305 7.08 -2.52 22.14
C LEU A 305 5.60 -2.91 22.30
N ILE A 306 4.92 -3.29 21.20
CA ILE A 306 3.53 -3.78 21.27
C ILE A 306 3.49 -5.11 22.03
N ALA A 307 4.42 -6.03 21.79
CA ALA A 307 4.51 -7.29 22.52
C ALA A 307 4.71 -7.05 24.03
N LEU A 308 5.68 -6.22 24.40
CA LEU A 308 5.94 -5.86 25.79
C LEU A 308 4.76 -5.16 26.46
N SER A 309 3.96 -4.40 25.69
CA SER A 309 2.75 -3.78 26.24
C SER A 309 1.80 -4.78 26.88
N SER A 310 1.82 -6.03 26.43
CA SER A 310 0.98 -7.12 26.97
C SER A 310 1.33 -7.52 28.40
N LEU A 311 2.55 -7.19 28.85
CA LEU A 311 3.10 -7.62 30.15
C LEU A 311 2.92 -6.58 31.29
N PHE A 312 2.35 -5.41 30.99
CA PHE A 312 2.23 -4.32 31.96
C PHE A 312 0.82 -3.74 31.99
N GLU A 313 0.32 -3.38 33.18
CA GLU A 313 -0.95 -2.67 33.36
C GLU A 313 -0.95 -1.31 32.60
N ALA A 314 0.18 -0.59 32.67
CA ALA A 314 0.38 0.66 31.90
C ALA A 314 0.78 0.41 30.42
N GLY A 315 0.54 -0.80 29.89
CA GLY A 315 0.97 -1.21 28.55
C GLY A 315 0.49 -0.31 27.40
N THR A 316 -0.62 0.40 27.59
CA THR A 316 -1.12 1.38 26.61
C THR A 316 -0.10 2.48 26.32
N ALA A 317 0.73 2.88 27.28
CA ALA A 317 1.81 3.83 27.06
C ALA A 317 2.89 3.26 26.12
N LEU A 318 3.21 1.96 26.23
CA LEU A 318 4.14 1.29 25.30
C LEU A 318 3.55 1.19 23.88
N VAL A 319 2.25 0.95 23.76
CA VAL A 319 1.56 1.00 22.46
C VAL A 319 1.71 2.40 21.85
N LEU A 320 1.44 3.46 22.63
CA LEU A 320 1.60 4.84 22.17
C LEU A 320 3.03 5.13 21.68
N VAL A 321 4.04 4.70 22.45
CA VAL A 321 5.45 4.86 22.05
C VAL A 321 5.77 4.07 20.79
N SER A 322 5.17 2.88 20.59
CA SER A 322 5.41 2.04 19.41
C SER A 322 4.93 2.67 18.10
N LEU A 323 3.97 3.61 18.16
CA LEU A 323 3.44 4.26 16.96
C LEU A 323 4.53 5.02 16.18
N LEU A 324 5.50 5.61 16.89
CA LEU A 324 6.59 6.36 16.25
C LEU A 324 7.51 5.48 15.42
N PRO A 325 8.14 4.41 15.95
CA PRO A 325 8.97 3.52 15.15
C PRO A 325 8.17 2.80 14.05
N MET A 326 6.88 2.49 14.29
CA MET A 326 6.02 1.90 13.27
C MET A 326 5.75 2.87 12.11
N ALA A 327 5.40 4.13 12.39
CA ALA A 327 5.18 5.15 11.37
C ALA A 327 6.47 5.45 10.58
N PHE A 328 7.61 5.54 11.27
CA PHE A 328 8.91 5.72 10.63
C PHE A 328 9.26 4.54 9.72
N ALA A 329 9.05 3.31 10.19
CA ALA A 329 9.30 2.09 9.42
C ALA A 329 8.48 2.06 8.12
N GLN A 330 7.19 2.40 8.18
CA GLN A 330 6.31 2.48 7.01
C GLN A 330 6.77 3.56 6.03
N ALA A 331 7.10 4.76 6.53
CA ALA A 331 7.57 5.87 5.72
C ALA A 331 8.89 5.55 5.00
N ALA A 332 9.76 4.76 5.63
CA ALA A 332 11.03 4.32 5.07
C ALA A 332 10.88 3.15 4.09
N PHE A 333 9.99 2.19 4.39
CA PHE A 333 9.89 0.93 3.66
C PHE A 333 9.47 1.11 2.21
N LEU A 334 8.30 1.71 1.96
CA LEU A 334 7.68 1.73 0.63
C LEU A 334 8.56 2.34 -0.47
N PRO A 335 9.12 3.55 -0.30
CA PRO A 335 9.98 4.14 -1.32
C PRO A 335 11.26 3.33 -1.52
N THR A 336 11.88 2.87 -0.42
CA THR A 336 13.15 2.14 -0.47
C THR A 336 12.98 0.75 -1.09
N ALA A 337 11.90 0.02 -0.75
CA ALA A 337 11.64 -1.29 -1.33
C ALA A 337 11.36 -1.21 -2.84
N THR A 338 10.61 -0.21 -3.28
CA THR A 338 10.38 0.03 -4.71
C THR A 338 11.68 0.33 -5.45
N GLU A 339 12.54 1.17 -4.88
CA GLU A 339 13.85 1.50 -5.44
C GLU A 339 14.77 0.25 -5.47
N ALA A 340 14.78 -0.55 -4.41
CA ALA A 340 15.54 -1.80 -4.34
C ALA A 340 15.14 -2.81 -5.43
N VAL A 341 13.84 -2.95 -5.71
CA VAL A 341 13.37 -3.80 -6.80
C VAL A 341 13.90 -3.32 -8.16
N ILE A 342 13.95 -2.01 -8.38
CA ILE A 342 14.46 -1.43 -9.63
C ILE A 342 15.97 -1.59 -9.74
N GLU A 343 16.73 -1.38 -8.67
CA GLU A 343 18.19 -1.48 -8.65
C GLU A 343 18.69 -2.92 -8.83
N GLU A 344 18.03 -3.89 -8.18
CA GLU A 344 18.44 -5.31 -8.23
C GLU A 344 17.94 -6.04 -9.49
N THR A 345 17.13 -5.38 -10.34
CA THR A 345 16.55 -6.02 -11.52
C THR A 345 17.05 -5.39 -12.82
N PRO A 346 17.51 -6.20 -13.79
CA PRO A 346 17.86 -5.73 -15.13
C PRO A 346 16.70 -4.97 -15.80
N PRO A 347 16.96 -3.94 -16.62
CA PRO A 347 15.92 -3.10 -17.23
C PRO A 347 14.82 -3.89 -17.95
N GLU A 348 15.19 -5.02 -18.61
CA GLU A 348 14.28 -5.86 -19.41
C GLU A 348 13.27 -6.62 -18.54
N HIS A 349 13.54 -6.79 -17.24
CA HIS A 349 12.72 -7.58 -16.30
C HIS A 349 12.06 -6.76 -15.21
N ARG A 350 12.23 -5.44 -15.18
CA ARG A 350 11.69 -4.55 -14.14
C ARG A 350 10.17 -4.63 -13.99
N GLY A 351 9.45 -4.76 -15.11
CA GLY A 351 8.00 -4.89 -15.08
C GLY A 351 7.55 -6.16 -14.34
N PHE A 352 8.20 -7.29 -14.62
CA PHE A 352 7.90 -8.56 -13.94
C PHE A 352 8.31 -8.53 -12.46
N ALA A 353 9.46 -7.93 -12.13
CA ALA A 353 9.92 -7.77 -10.75
C ALA A 353 8.95 -6.91 -9.92
N MET A 354 8.45 -5.81 -10.49
CA MET A 354 7.42 -4.98 -9.85
C MET A 354 6.09 -5.73 -9.67
N ALA A 355 5.73 -6.61 -10.61
CA ALA A 355 4.58 -7.48 -10.43
C ALA A 355 4.78 -8.46 -9.26
N LEU A 356 5.96 -9.09 -9.15
CA LEU A 356 6.31 -9.96 -8.01
C LEU A 356 6.27 -9.18 -6.68
N PHE A 357 6.83 -7.97 -6.65
CA PHE A 357 6.76 -7.10 -5.48
C PHE A 357 5.31 -6.79 -5.07
N SER A 358 4.45 -6.53 -6.05
CA SER A 358 3.02 -6.34 -5.79
C SER A 358 2.35 -7.58 -5.18
N GLN A 359 2.81 -8.80 -5.52
CA GLN A 359 2.28 -10.03 -4.91
C GLN A 359 2.63 -10.15 -3.43
N CYS A 360 3.69 -9.52 -2.94
CA CYS A 360 3.99 -9.50 -1.51
C CYS A 360 2.83 -8.88 -0.70
N PHE A 361 2.24 -7.80 -1.20
CA PHE A 361 1.05 -7.19 -0.57
C PHE A 361 -0.16 -8.12 -0.61
N THR A 362 -0.37 -8.82 -1.72
CA THR A 362 -1.46 -9.78 -1.87
C THR A 362 -1.35 -10.93 -0.86
N VAL A 363 -0.17 -11.54 -0.79
CA VAL A 363 0.11 -12.64 0.16
C VAL A 363 -0.13 -12.15 1.60
N SER A 364 0.39 -10.98 1.93
CA SER A 364 0.24 -10.38 3.26
C SER A 364 -1.21 -10.04 3.60
N ALA A 365 -1.97 -9.51 2.64
CA ALA A 365 -3.38 -9.18 2.85
C ALA A 365 -4.27 -10.41 3.10
N ILE A 366 -3.83 -11.59 2.63
CA ILE A 366 -4.53 -12.86 2.87
C ILE A 366 -4.02 -13.51 4.18
N VAL A 367 -2.70 -13.68 4.30
CA VAL A 367 -2.10 -14.48 5.36
C VAL A 367 -2.14 -13.77 6.72
N ALA A 368 -1.86 -12.46 6.75
CA ALA A 368 -1.75 -11.73 8.00
C ALA A 368 -3.06 -11.67 8.81
N PRO A 369 -4.24 -11.35 8.22
CA PRO A 369 -5.50 -11.39 8.97
C PRO A 369 -5.88 -12.80 9.43
N LEU A 370 -5.62 -13.83 8.62
CA LEU A 370 -5.89 -15.23 8.98
C LEU A 370 -5.04 -15.66 10.19
N VAL A 371 -3.73 -15.48 10.09
CA VAL A 371 -2.80 -15.89 11.15
C VAL A 371 -3.00 -15.01 12.38
N GLY A 372 -3.11 -13.69 12.20
CA GLY A 372 -3.32 -12.75 13.30
C GLY A 372 -4.62 -13.03 14.07
N GLY A 373 -5.73 -13.22 13.35
CA GLY A 373 -7.02 -13.56 13.96
C GLY A 373 -6.98 -14.89 14.71
N ALA A 374 -6.43 -15.95 14.09
CA ALA A 374 -6.31 -17.26 14.73
C ALA A 374 -5.41 -17.22 15.97
N MET A 375 -4.28 -16.52 15.94
CA MET A 375 -3.39 -16.39 17.11
C MET A 375 -4.05 -15.63 18.25
N LEU A 376 -4.77 -14.54 17.94
CA LEU A 376 -5.48 -13.76 18.97
C LEU A 376 -6.56 -14.60 19.66
N ASP A 377 -7.33 -15.39 18.90
CA ASP A 377 -8.39 -16.24 19.47
C ASP A 377 -7.82 -17.41 20.28
N HIS A 378 -6.75 -18.07 19.81
CA HIS A 378 -6.17 -19.21 20.51
C HIS A 378 -5.37 -18.83 21.77
N LEU A 379 -4.65 -17.70 21.71
CA LEU A 379 -3.77 -17.27 22.81
C LEU A 379 -4.42 -16.22 23.73
N ASN A 380 -5.54 -15.63 23.32
CA ASN A 380 -6.22 -14.52 23.99
C ASN A 380 -5.30 -13.31 24.26
N ASN A 381 -4.23 -13.18 23.52
CA ASN A 381 -3.29 -12.05 23.61
C ASN A 381 -2.42 -11.96 22.37
N GLY A 382 -1.92 -10.76 22.07
CA GLY A 382 -1.05 -10.49 20.91
C GLY A 382 0.45 -10.70 21.16
N LEU A 383 0.89 -11.08 22.37
CA LEU A 383 2.32 -11.14 22.74
C LEU A 383 3.15 -11.94 21.73
N LEU A 384 2.77 -13.20 21.50
CA LEU A 384 3.53 -14.09 20.61
C LEU A 384 3.47 -13.63 19.15
N LEU A 385 2.33 -13.13 18.69
CA LEU A 385 2.17 -12.59 17.33
C LEU A 385 3.18 -11.49 17.05
N TRP A 386 3.23 -10.49 17.92
CA TRP A 386 4.12 -9.35 17.75
C TRP A 386 5.60 -9.69 17.97
N LEU A 387 5.93 -10.63 18.88
CA LEU A 387 7.30 -11.14 19.04
C LEU A 387 7.77 -11.89 17.80
N LEU A 388 6.94 -12.72 17.19
CA LEU A 388 7.29 -13.45 15.96
C LEU A 388 7.51 -12.48 14.81
N MET A 389 6.69 -11.45 14.66
CA MET A 389 6.86 -10.44 13.60
C MET A 389 8.12 -9.60 13.82
N GLY A 390 8.39 -9.18 15.06
CA GLY A 390 9.63 -8.48 15.42
C GLY A 390 10.87 -9.36 15.18
N GLY A 391 10.81 -10.63 15.55
CA GLY A 391 11.86 -11.62 15.28
C GLY A 391 12.09 -11.85 13.80
N ALA A 392 11.01 -11.97 13.00
CA ALA A 392 11.10 -12.11 11.56
C ALA A 392 11.83 -10.92 10.91
N CYS A 393 11.58 -9.69 11.37
CA CYS A 393 12.32 -8.53 10.92
C CYS A 393 13.83 -8.65 11.20
N LEU A 394 14.21 -9.10 12.40
CA LEU A 394 15.63 -9.27 12.77
C LEU A 394 16.31 -10.37 11.95
N VAL A 395 15.61 -11.48 11.68
CA VAL A 395 16.12 -12.59 10.85
C VAL A 395 16.35 -12.13 9.39
N MET A 396 15.56 -11.18 8.90
CA MET A 396 15.75 -10.65 7.54
C MET A 396 16.91 -9.64 7.43
N LEU A 397 17.39 -9.01 8.52
CA LEU A 397 18.45 -8.01 8.46
C LEU A 397 19.76 -8.50 7.83
N PRO A 398 20.28 -9.72 8.15
CA PRO A 398 21.51 -10.21 7.50
C PRO A 398 21.38 -10.40 5.99
N THR A 399 20.18 -10.74 5.49
CA THR A 399 19.96 -10.97 4.06
C THR A 399 20.09 -9.69 3.23
N LEU A 400 19.85 -8.52 3.84
CA LEU A 400 19.97 -7.23 3.17
C LEU A 400 21.44 -6.80 2.93
N ARG A 401 22.40 -7.43 3.61
CA ARG A 401 23.85 -7.18 3.37
C ARG A 401 24.30 -7.66 1.99
N THR A 402 23.54 -8.52 1.35
CA THR A 402 23.83 -9.02 0.00
C THR A 402 23.40 -8.05 -1.10
N LEU A 403 22.64 -6.99 -0.76
CA LEU A 403 22.21 -6.00 -1.73
C LEU A 403 23.37 -5.12 -2.17
N ARG A 404 23.41 -4.77 -3.45
CA ARG A 404 24.47 -4.01 -4.06
C ARG A 404 24.59 -2.63 -3.41
N PRO A 405 25.82 -2.16 -3.07
CA PRO A 405 26.01 -0.77 -2.64
C PRO A 405 25.69 0.16 -3.83
N ARG A 406 25.05 1.30 -3.54
CA ARG A 406 24.80 2.34 -4.56
C ARG A 406 26.16 2.79 -5.13
N PHE A 407 26.36 2.68 -6.42
CA PHE A 407 27.48 3.34 -7.08
C PHE A 407 27.24 4.85 -6.95
N THR A 408 28.01 5.53 -6.10
CA THR A 408 28.05 7.00 -6.11
C THR A 408 28.61 7.42 -7.47
N ALA A 409 27.88 8.26 -8.17
CA ALA A 409 28.25 8.78 -9.50
C ALA A 409 29.50 9.70 -9.47
N ASP A 410 30.25 9.71 -8.38
CA ASP A 410 31.48 10.52 -8.19
C ASP A 410 32.76 9.82 -8.64
N GLY A 411 32.66 8.61 -9.24
CA GLY A 411 33.84 7.86 -9.71
C GLY A 411 34.18 7.94 -11.19
N SER A 412 33.35 8.64 -12.02
CA SER A 412 33.52 8.61 -13.48
C SER A 412 34.11 9.87 -14.11
N SER A 413 34.87 10.68 -13.34
CA SER A 413 35.58 11.85 -13.90
C SER A 413 37.09 11.71 -13.98
N SER A 414 37.67 10.50 -13.88
CA SER A 414 39.12 10.31 -13.94
C SER A 414 39.63 9.24 -14.91
N GLU A 415 38.78 8.70 -15.78
CA GLU A 415 39.28 8.00 -16.98
C GLU A 415 38.85 8.78 -18.23
N LEU A 416 39.43 9.96 -18.39
CA LEU A 416 39.55 10.61 -19.68
C LEU A 416 40.55 9.81 -20.52
N ASP A 417 40.01 9.25 -21.59
CA ASP A 417 40.68 8.52 -22.66
C ASP A 417 42.04 9.18 -23.00
N PRO A 418 43.17 8.49 -22.94
CA PRO A 418 44.50 9.06 -23.30
C PRO A 418 44.58 9.49 -24.78
N GLU A 419 43.64 9.01 -25.64
CA GLU A 419 43.62 9.41 -27.07
C GLU A 419 43.05 10.81 -27.29
N ALA A 420 42.24 11.39 -26.38
CA ALA A 420 41.74 12.75 -26.57
C ALA A 420 42.77 13.84 -26.29
N GLN A 421 43.80 13.56 -25.48
CA GLN A 421 44.90 14.51 -25.23
C GLN A 421 45.92 14.60 -26.35
N GLY A 422 45.96 13.64 -27.28
CA GLY A 422 46.82 13.67 -28.47
C GLY A 422 46.31 14.62 -29.55
N ALA A 423 44.96 14.81 -29.65
CA ALA A 423 44.34 15.61 -30.71
C ALA A 423 44.43 17.14 -30.40
N GLU A 424 44.40 17.53 -29.16
CA GLU A 424 44.45 18.95 -28.75
C GLU A 424 45.84 19.57 -28.87
N LYS A 425 46.92 18.76 -28.74
CA LYS A 425 48.30 19.22 -28.93
C LYS A 425 48.67 19.43 -30.39
N THR A 426 47.96 18.82 -31.35
CA THR A 426 48.24 18.99 -32.79
C THR A 426 47.54 20.20 -33.37
N LEU A 427 46.49 20.72 -32.74
CA LEU A 427 45.80 21.94 -33.19
C LEU A 427 46.38 23.24 -32.63
N SER A 428 47.30 23.19 -31.66
CA SER A 428 47.96 24.39 -31.15
C SER A 428 49.31 24.69 -31.81
N MET A 429 49.72 23.88 -32.81
CA MET A 429 50.93 24.07 -33.57
C MET A 429 50.70 24.36 -35.07
N LEU A 430 49.45 24.63 -35.45
CA LEU A 430 49.09 25.22 -36.77
C LEU A 430 48.37 26.56 -36.50
#